data_3c2522273e6af9d86d75f07d00765c30
#
_entry.id   3c2522273e6af9d86d75f07d00765c30
#
_cell.length_a   1.000
_cell.length_b   1.000
_cell.length_c   1.000
_cell.angle_alpha   90.00
_cell.angle_beta   90.00
_cell.angle_gamma   90.00
#
_symmetry.space_group_name_H-M   'P 1'
#
loop_
_entity.id
_entity.type
_entity.pdbx_description
1 polymer ?
#
loop_
_entity_poly.entity_id
_entity_poly.type
_entity_poly.pdbx_seq_one_letter_code
_entity_poly.pdbx_strand_id
1 'polypeptide(L)'
;MTFAKGPFAEAVPARLVYLYMGGETRLAWFFTFSREHLLVQYHAFVEADARTADPAAPEILYFYDATNHAIAGTVFRHNPMEGDLAQVTFPPPLTDYPTLVPDTLPPGFPDAWTKPANGTVATEGNNVRASSGEDALPFEVGMGAGGDGIFDPLVNTPEHLVTNIFYFCNYMHDFFMMLGFTEEFGNFQTVNPTGLGKGADPVLAFAHPGPVPGTANMATRADGVAAEMNMGLVARSGRHTANDGDVVYHEFCHGVTNRLVGGMADANGLREKQSTSMGEGWGDYFALTIINFSRPEERVVLGNWVVDSPKGIRQRPYDSRYPGRFGDIGKARGEVPGDGRADLDYAEIHNVGEIWCAALMELTRSTSAALGNKERGYRLTWQAVVDGLKLTPRNPSFLTARDAVLAAFKAMKGRSLTDEEYKVVRTGAWEAFARFGMGFDAFSPNASFAGCRSGAAMPPAGSED
;
A
#
# COMPACT_ATOMS: atom_id res chain seq x y z
N MET A 1 -2.62 -36.93 16.60
CA MET A 1 -3.35 -37.62 17.72
C MET A 1 -4.48 -36.71 18.12
N THR A 2 -5.57 -37.26 18.65
CA THR A 2 -6.69 -36.45 19.14
C THR A 2 -7.12 -37.00 20.50
N PHE A 3 -7.22 -36.14 21.47
CA PHE A 3 -7.68 -36.47 22.80
C PHE A 3 -9.18 -36.25 22.93
N ALA A 4 -9.83 -36.99 23.85
CA ALA A 4 -11.25 -36.81 24.13
C ALA A 4 -11.54 -35.39 24.63
N LYS A 5 -12.77 -34.91 24.38
CA LYS A 5 -13.22 -33.54 24.69
C LYS A 5 -12.90 -33.10 26.14
N GLY A 6 -13.12 -33.95 27.14
CA GLY A 6 -12.95 -33.55 28.55
C GLY A 6 -13.73 -32.27 28.88
N PRO A 7 -13.10 -31.27 29.55
CA PRO A 7 -13.74 -30.00 29.91
C PRO A 7 -13.71 -28.95 28.77
N PHE A 8 -13.25 -29.32 27.56
CA PHE A 8 -13.10 -28.41 26.44
C PHE A 8 -14.33 -28.43 25.52
N ALA A 9 -14.43 -27.45 24.64
CA ALA A 9 -15.54 -27.32 23.70
C ALA A 9 -15.65 -28.51 22.73
N GLU A 10 -14.52 -29.05 22.31
CA GLU A 10 -14.41 -30.16 21.36
C GLU A 10 -13.24 -31.10 21.69
N ALA A 11 -13.10 -32.16 20.92
CA ALA A 11 -11.94 -33.05 21.04
C ALA A 11 -10.64 -32.26 20.67
N VAL A 12 -9.60 -32.45 21.48
CA VAL A 12 -8.36 -31.66 21.41
C VAL A 12 -7.37 -32.31 20.44
N PRO A 13 -7.11 -31.70 19.28
CA PRO A 13 -6.06 -32.16 18.37
C PRO A 13 -4.68 -31.91 18.99
N ALA A 14 -3.78 -32.88 18.80
CA ALA A 14 -2.40 -32.77 19.23
C ALA A 14 -1.44 -33.18 18.12
N ARG A 15 -0.36 -32.46 17.95
CA ARG A 15 0.71 -32.81 17.04
C ARG A 15 2.07 -32.69 17.70
N LEU A 16 3.00 -33.56 17.32
CA LEU A 16 4.38 -33.48 17.78
C LEU A 16 5.12 -32.42 16.95
N VAL A 17 5.83 -31.56 17.64
CA VAL A 17 6.57 -30.43 17.03
C VAL A 17 7.94 -30.25 17.70
N TYR A 18 8.86 -29.61 17.02
CA TYR A 18 10.07 -29.09 17.64
C TYR A 18 9.82 -27.65 18.02
N LEU A 19 9.98 -27.34 19.31
CA LEU A 19 9.87 -25.99 19.86
C LEU A 19 11.28 -25.45 20.16
N TYR A 20 11.63 -24.30 19.55
CA TYR A 20 12.88 -23.64 19.83
C TYR A 20 12.67 -22.55 20.89
N MET A 21 13.35 -22.69 22.03
CA MET A 21 13.27 -21.78 23.16
C MET A 21 14.61 -21.63 23.85
N GLY A 22 15.01 -20.40 24.19
CA GLY A 22 16.19 -20.14 24.99
C GLY A 22 17.51 -20.68 24.42
N GLY A 23 17.60 -20.85 23.09
CA GLY A 23 18.79 -21.41 22.44
C GLY A 23 18.77 -22.93 22.28
N GLU A 24 17.72 -23.61 22.74
CA GLU A 24 17.57 -25.07 22.69
C GLU A 24 16.35 -25.48 21.87
N THR A 25 16.43 -26.65 21.21
CA THR A 25 15.30 -27.26 20.53
C THR A 25 14.77 -28.41 21.37
N ARG A 26 13.50 -28.30 21.79
CA ARG A 26 12.82 -29.34 22.59
C ARG A 26 11.71 -29.99 21.77
N LEU A 27 11.49 -31.28 21.98
CA LEU A 27 10.36 -32.00 21.39
C LEU A 27 9.13 -31.77 22.26
N ALA A 28 8.05 -31.27 21.64
CA ALA A 28 6.84 -30.91 22.38
C ALA A 28 5.57 -31.44 21.70
N TRP A 29 4.57 -31.77 22.52
CA TRP A 29 3.20 -31.89 22.06
C TRP A 29 2.59 -30.48 21.95
N PHE A 30 2.14 -30.10 20.77
CA PHE A 30 1.37 -28.90 20.53
C PHE A 30 -0.12 -29.22 20.56
N PHE A 31 -0.84 -28.48 21.38
CA PHE A 31 -2.29 -28.59 21.55
C PHE A 31 -2.97 -27.28 21.17
N THR A 32 -4.14 -27.40 20.52
CA THR A 32 -5.10 -26.30 20.35
C THR A 32 -6.40 -26.71 21.00
N PHE A 33 -6.93 -25.89 21.90
CA PHE A 33 -8.19 -26.20 22.59
C PHE A 33 -8.97 -24.93 22.96
N SER A 34 -10.29 -25.04 22.99
CA SER A 34 -11.20 -23.96 23.36
C SER A 34 -12.04 -24.35 24.55
N ARG A 35 -12.40 -23.41 25.41
CA ARG A 35 -13.33 -23.66 26.51
C ARG A 35 -14.77 -23.59 26.00
N GLU A 36 -15.63 -24.48 26.51
CA GLU A 36 -17.07 -24.49 26.22
C GLU A 36 -17.69 -23.17 26.71
N HIS A 37 -18.52 -22.54 25.87
CA HIS A 37 -19.19 -21.26 26.10
C HIS A 37 -18.27 -20.00 26.15
N LEU A 38 -16.97 -20.16 25.92
CA LEU A 38 -16.06 -19.06 25.77
C LEU A 38 -15.45 -19.11 24.36
N LEU A 39 -15.51 -18.00 23.62
CA LEU A 39 -14.81 -17.85 22.33
C LEU A 39 -13.30 -17.69 22.54
N VAL A 40 -12.75 -18.48 23.46
CA VAL A 40 -11.33 -18.40 23.86
C VAL A 40 -10.62 -19.65 23.36
N GLN A 41 -9.57 -19.44 22.60
CA GLN A 41 -8.70 -20.51 22.11
C GLN A 41 -7.32 -20.40 22.75
N TYR A 42 -6.81 -21.53 23.20
CA TYR A 42 -5.48 -21.62 23.80
C TYR A 42 -4.57 -22.52 22.98
N HIS A 43 -3.30 -22.14 22.94
CA HIS A 43 -2.21 -22.98 22.47
C HIS A 43 -1.31 -23.37 23.62
N ALA A 44 -0.99 -24.67 23.73
CA ALA A 44 -0.07 -25.16 24.72
C ALA A 44 1.00 -26.06 24.08
N PHE A 45 2.22 -25.94 24.55
CA PHE A 45 3.34 -26.80 24.20
C PHE A 45 3.76 -27.52 25.46
N VAL A 46 3.66 -28.85 25.45
CA VAL A 46 3.96 -29.71 26.59
C VAL A 46 5.14 -30.61 26.23
N GLU A 47 6.11 -30.74 27.14
CA GLU A 47 7.30 -31.58 26.97
C GLU A 47 6.92 -32.98 26.48
N ALA A 48 7.54 -33.45 25.41
CA ALA A 48 7.28 -34.73 24.78
C ALA A 48 8.47 -35.71 24.85
N ASP A 49 9.66 -35.25 25.29
CA ASP A 49 10.82 -36.11 25.38
C ASP A 49 10.66 -37.03 26.60
N ALA A 50 10.45 -38.33 26.35
CA ALA A 50 10.27 -39.33 27.39
C ALA A 50 11.47 -39.48 28.36
N ARG A 51 12.61 -38.92 28.04
CA ARG A 51 13.82 -38.91 28.89
C ARG A 51 13.78 -37.77 29.93
N THR A 52 13.02 -36.72 29.65
CA THR A 52 12.93 -35.50 30.48
C THR A 52 11.52 -35.26 31.01
N ALA A 53 10.49 -35.78 30.32
CA ALA A 53 9.09 -35.64 30.73
C ALA A 53 8.76 -36.56 31.95
N ASP A 54 8.21 -35.95 33.01
CA ASP A 54 7.53 -36.73 34.10
C ASP A 54 6.09 -36.97 33.67
N PRO A 55 5.67 -38.25 33.48
CA PRO A 55 4.28 -38.56 33.11
C PRO A 55 3.24 -38.15 34.16
N ALA A 56 3.65 -37.99 35.41
CA ALA A 56 2.77 -37.59 36.52
C ALA A 56 2.66 -36.06 36.66
N ALA A 57 3.65 -35.31 36.10
CA ALA A 57 3.71 -33.86 36.14
C ALA A 57 4.32 -33.31 34.84
N PRO A 58 3.58 -33.38 33.71
CA PRO A 58 4.09 -32.90 32.42
C PRO A 58 4.41 -31.42 32.49
N GLU A 59 5.60 -31.04 32.02
CA GLU A 59 6.04 -29.65 31.95
C GLU A 59 5.33 -28.95 30.80
N ILE A 60 4.65 -27.85 31.11
CA ILE A 60 4.16 -26.90 30.08
C ILE A 60 5.31 -26.00 29.71
N LEU A 61 5.87 -26.19 28.53
CA LEU A 61 6.99 -25.40 27.99
C LEU A 61 6.58 -24.01 27.62
N TYR A 62 5.42 -23.88 26.99
CA TYR A 62 4.88 -22.61 26.58
C TYR A 62 3.36 -22.68 26.53
N PHE A 63 2.70 -21.62 26.93
CA PHE A 63 1.25 -21.48 26.91
C PHE A 63 0.86 -20.06 26.60
N TYR A 64 -0.07 -19.88 25.68
CA TYR A 64 -0.59 -18.55 25.39
C TYR A 64 -2.06 -18.61 24.99
N ASP A 65 -2.74 -17.50 25.21
CA ASP A 65 -4.08 -17.28 24.72
C ASP A 65 -3.97 -17.00 23.21
N ALA A 66 -4.49 -17.90 22.40
CA ALA A 66 -4.52 -17.81 20.94
C ALA A 66 -5.88 -17.30 20.46
N THR A 67 -6.70 -16.77 21.36
CA THR A 67 -7.99 -16.20 21.00
C THR A 67 -7.75 -15.03 20.07
N ASN A 68 -8.16 -15.19 18.84
CA ASN A 68 -8.27 -14.07 17.93
C ASN A 68 -9.46 -13.22 18.36
N HIS A 69 -9.23 -12.28 19.25
CA HIS A 69 -10.19 -11.21 19.48
C HIS A 69 -10.31 -10.44 18.18
N ALA A 70 -11.44 -10.56 17.50
CA ALA A 70 -11.63 -9.88 16.23
C ALA A 70 -11.85 -8.40 16.50
N ILE A 71 -10.80 -7.60 16.31
CA ILE A 71 -11.00 -6.15 16.11
C ILE A 71 -11.37 -6.00 14.64
N ALA A 72 -12.52 -5.38 14.38
CA ALA A 72 -13.07 -5.26 13.04
C ALA A 72 -13.75 -3.91 12.84
N GLY A 73 -13.87 -3.49 11.57
CA GLY A 73 -14.62 -2.29 11.21
C GLY A 73 -15.56 -2.55 10.04
N THR A 74 -16.72 -1.90 10.07
CA THR A 74 -17.63 -1.83 8.93
C THR A 74 -17.20 -0.68 8.03
N VAL A 75 -16.66 -1.03 6.86
CA VAL A 75 -15.99 -0.09 5.94
C VAL A 75 -16.42 -0.33 4.49
N PHE A 76 -16.27 0.67 3.64
CA PHE A 76 -16.16 0.45 2.20
C PHE A 76 -14.77 -0.10 1.90
N ARG A 77 -14.70 -1.25 1.23
CA ARG A 77 -13.40 -1.81 0.81
C ARG A 77 -12.73 -0.95 -0.27
N HIS A 78 -13.53 -0.15 -0.96
CA HIS A 78 -13.08 0.75 -2.00
C HIS A 78 -13.82 2.09 -1.95
N ASN A 79 -15.06 2.15 -2.43
CA ASN A 79 -15.96 3.28 -2.29
C ASN A 79 -17.41 2.80 -2.46
N PRO A 80 -18.43 3.65 -2.16
CA PRO A 80 -19.85 3.27 -2.23
C PRO A 80 -20.36 2.85 -3.60
N MET A 81 -19.69 3.18 -4.69
CA MET A 81 -20.08 2.76 -6.03
C MET A 81 -19.53 1.36 -6.39
N GLU A 82 -18.42 0.98 -5.80
CA GLU A 82 -17.71 -0.26 -6.13
C GLU A 82 -18.10 -1.44 -5.24
N GLY A 83 -18.96 -1.24 -4.26
CA GLY A 83 -19.46 -2.31 -3.40
C GLY A 83 -20.10 -1.81 -2.11
N ASP A 84 -20.83 -2.72 -1.47
CA ASP A 84 -21.46 -2.48 -0.19
C ASP A 84 -20.44 -2.40 0.95
N LEU A 85 -20.90 -1.92 2.10
CA LEU A 85 -20.17 -2.02 3.34
C LEU A 85 -19.83 -3.46 3.66
N ALA A 86 -18.61 -3.68 4.13
CA ALA A 86 -18.14 -4.98 4.57
C ALA A 86 -17.52 -4.87 5.96
N GLN A 87 -17.79 -5.83 6.82
CA GLN A 87 -17.05 -5.99 8.05
C GLN A 87 -15.69 -6.63 7.73
N VAL A 88 -14.61 -5.96 8.09
CA VAL A 88 -13.22 -6.37 7.81
C VAL A 88 -12.45 -6.41 9.13
N THR A 89 -11.68 -7.45 9.35
CA THR A 89 -10.78 -7.54 10.52
C THR A 89 -9.64 -6.53 10.43
N PHE A 90 -9.17 -6.02 11.55
CA PHE A 90 -8.07 -5.07 11.67
C PHE A 90 -6.87 -5.70 12.41
N PRO A 91 -5.83 -6.18 11.70
CA PRO A 91 -5.63 -6.21 10.24
C PRO A 91 -6.47 -7.29 9.53
N PRO A 92 -6.67 -7.18 8.20
CA PRO A 92 -7.18 -8.28 7.40
C PRO A 92 -6.15 -9.43 7.32
N PRO A 93 -6.57 -10.64 6.94
CA PRO A 93 -5.64 -11.74 6.68
C PRO A 93 -4.59 -11.36 5.63
N LEU A 94 -3.37 -11.88 5.75
CA LEU A 94 -2.30 -11.61 4.76
C LEU A 94 -2.69 -12.00 3.32
N THR A 95 -3.59 -12.95 3.17
CA THR A 95 -4.15 -13.37 1.86
C THR A 95 -5.01 -12.32 1.18
N ASP A 96 -5.48 -11.31 1.91
CA ASP A 96 -6.27 -10.20 1.37
C ASP A 96 -5.41 -9.11 0.72
N TYR A 97 -4.09 -9.19 0.91
CA TYR A 97 -3.15 -8.29 0.23
C TYR A 97 -2.73 -8.87 -1.11
N PRO A 98 -2.76 -8.06 -2.17
CA PRO A 98 -2.40 -8.52 -3.51
C PRO A 98 -0.89 -8.67 -3.73
N THR A 99 -0.07 -8.22 -2.80
CA THR A 99 1.39 -8.26 -2.90
C THR A 99 1.97 -9.67 -2.81
N LEU A 100 3.20 -9.86 -3.30
CA LEU A 100 3.99 -11.04 -2.96
C LEU A 100 4.28 -10.97 -1.46
N VAL A 101 3.79 -11.95 -0.71
CA VAL A 101 4.21 -12.11 0.68
C VAL A 101 5.67 -12.57 0.62
N PRO A 102 6.62 -11.82 1.20
CA PRO A 102 8.02 -12.22 1.21
C PRO A 102 8.20 -13.56 1.93
N ASP A 103 9.21 -14.34 1.56
CA ASP A 103 9.56 -15.60 2.23
C ASP A 103 9.82 -15.38 3.74
N THR A 104 10.34 -14.21 4.08
CA THR A 104 10.51 -13.76 5.46
C THR A 104 9.79 -12.41 5.62
N LEU A 105 8.77 -12.39 6.47
CA LEU A 105 8.07 -11.14 6.80
C LEU A 105 9.02 -10.18 7.54
N PRO A 106 8.86 -8.87 7.36
CA PRO A 106 9.61 -7.89 8.13
C PRO A 106 9.44 -8.12 9.65
N PRO A 107 10.49 -7.92 10.46
CA PRO A 107 10.38 -8.04 11.91
C PRO A 107 9.24 -7.17 12.47
N GLY A 108 8.41 -7.77 13.35
CA GLY A 108 7.24 -7.11 13.92
C GLY A 108 6.02 -7.02 13.00
N PHE A 109 6.10 -7.58 11.79
CA PHE A 109 4.97 -7.61 10.86
C PHE A 109 4.40 -9.05 10.73
N PRO A 110 3.05 -9.23 10.64
CA PRO A 110 2.01 -8.20 10.77
C PRO A 110 1.87 -7.69 12.20
N ASP A 111 1.72 -6.39 12.40
CA ASP A 111 1.36 -5.80 13.69
C ASP A 111 -0.16 -5.58 13.77
N ALA A 112 -0.69 -5.61 14.98
CA ALA A 112 -2.09 -5.24 15.22
C ALA A 112 -2.29 -3.76 14.90
N TRP A 113 -3.30 -3.44 14.09
CA TRP A 113 -3.59 -2.05 13.72
C TRP A 113 -4.02 -1.19 14.91
N THR A 114 -4.61 -1.79 15.91
CA THR A 114 -4.94 -1.18 17.19
C THR A 114 -4.87 -2.20 18.31
N LYS A 115 -4.68 -1.77 19.54
CA LYS A 115 -4.57 -2.63 20.72
C LYS A 115 -5.57 -2.24 21.77
N PRO A 116 -6.27 -3.20 22.39
CA PRO A 116 -7.18 -2.93 23.50
C PRO A 116 -6.46 -2.23 24.67
N ALA A 117 -7.09 -1.20 25.20
CA ALA A 117 -6.65 -0.52 26.41
C ALA A 117 -7.89 -0.19 27.29
N ASN A 118 -7.84 -0.51 28.57
CA ASN A 118 -8.91 -0.19 29.52
C ASN A 118 -10.33 -0.69 29.13
N GLY A 119 -10.41 -1.79 28.37
CA GLY A 119 -11.68 -2.33 27.92
C GLY A 119 -12.26 -1.69 26.67
N THR A 120 -11.47 -0.88 25.96
CA THR A 120 -11.84 -0.23 24.70
C THR A 120 -10.78 -0.44 23.64
N VAL A 121 -11.10 -0.18 22.36
CA VAL A 121 -10.17 0.00 21.25
C VAL A 121 -10.50 1.30 20.55
N ALA A 122 -9.46 1.94 20.00
CA ALA A 122 -9.59 3.22 19.29
C ALA A 122 -9.06 3.11 17.87
N THR A 123 -9.43 4.04 16.99
CA THR A 123 -8.84 4.22 15.65
C THR A 123 -7.43 4.80 15.74
N GLU A 124 -6.62 4.19 16.61
CA GLU A 124 -5.23 4.56 16.89
C GLU A 124 -4.39 3.31 17.12
N GLY A 125 -3.20 3.28 16.53
CA GLY A 125 -2.25 2.19 16.66
C GLY A 125 -0.82 2.60 16.37
N ASN A 126 0.01 1.63 15.97
CA ASN A 126 1.41 1.90 15.68
C ASN A 126 1.60 2.73 14.41
N ASN A 127 0.76 2.50 13.39
CA ASN A 127 0.96 3.05 12.05
C ASN A 127 0.14 4.31 11.78
N VAL A 128 -1.06 4.37 12.38
CA VAL A 128 -2.07 5.39 12.06
C VAL A 128 -2.78 5.84 13.33
N ARG A 129 -3.02 7.14 13.44
CA ARG A 129 -3.97 7.74 14.36
C ARG A 129 -5.01 8.50 13.55
N ALA A 130 -6.26 8.02 13.55
CA ALA A 130 -7.35 8.63 12.78
C ALA A 130 -8.38 9.33 13.67
N SER A 131 -8.79 10.54 13.27
CA SER A 131 -9.79 11.36 13.97
C SER A 131 -10.56 12.26 12.99
N SER A 132 -11.58 12.97 13.49
CA SER A 132 -12.37 13.91 12.68
C SER A 132 -11.73 15.29 12.53
N GLY A 133 -10.51 15.50 13.02
CA GLY A 133 -9.71 16.73 12.96
C GLY A 133 -8.55 16.67 13.93
N GLU A 134 -7.65 17.66 13.87
CA GLU A 134 -6.42 17.69 14.67
C GLU A 134 -6.69 17.67 16.19
N ASP A 135 -7.69 18.41 16.64
CA ASP A 135 -8.07 18.52 18.07
C ASP A 135 -9.04 17.42 18.52
N ALA A 136 -9.50 16.55 17.60
CA ALA A 136 -10.44 15.49 17.91
C ALA A 136 -9.72 14.22 18.42
N LEU A 137 -10.40 13.50 19.31
CA LEU A 137 -9.93 12.19 19.76
C LEU A 137 -10.21 11.13 18.68
N PRO A 138 -9.40 10.05 18.61
CA PRO A 138 -9.73 8.87 17.85
C PRO A 138 -11.11 8.32 18.21
N PHE A 139 -11.79 7.71 17.25
CA PHE A 139 -13.06 7.05 17.53
C PHE A 139 -12.81 5.79 18.36
N GLU A 140 -13.56 5.63 19.44
CA GLU A 140 -13.37 4.57 20.44
C GLU A 140 -14.63 3.71 20.57
N VAL A 141 -14.45 2.39 20.67
CA VAL A 141 -15.53 1.42 20.91
C VAL A 141 -15.19 0.51 22.09
N GLY A 142 -16.20 0.12 22.85
CA GLY A 142 -16.05 -0.83 23.93
C GLY A 142 -15.74 -2.24 23.44
N MET A 143 -14.95 -2.99 24.22
CA MET A 143 -14.72 -4.40 24.00
C MET A 143 -15.92 -5.20 24.49
N GLY A 144 -16.42 -6.09 23.63
CA GLY A 144 -17.46 -7.05 24.02
C GLY A 144 -16.97 -8.08 25.04
N ALA A 145 -17.89 -8.80 25.63
CA ALA A 145 -17.58 -9.86 26.62
C ALA A 145 -16.69 -10.99 26.07
N GLY A 146 -16.68 -11.17 24.73
CA GLY A 146 -15.79 -12.09 24.01
C GLY A 146 -14.40 -11.52 23.71
N GLY A 147 -14.15 -10.28 24.06
CA GLY A 147 -12.91 -9.58 23.70
C GLY A 147 -12.91 -8.98 22.29
N ASP A 148 -14.06 -8.95 21.61
CA ASP A 148 -14.19 -8.35 20.28
C ASP A 148 -14.41 -6.84 20.37
N GLY A 149 -13.76 -6.07 19.51
CA GLY A 149 -13.96 -4.63 19.34
C GLY A 149 -14.42 -4.33 17.91
N ILE A 150 -15.70 -3.92 17.74
CA ILE A 150 -16.27 -3.72 16.41
C ILE A 150 -16.62 -2.25 16.19
N PHE A 151 -15.92 -1.61 15.25
CA PHE A 151 -16.24 -0.27 14.78
C PHE A 151 -17.37 -0.37 13.74
N ASP A 152 -18.62 -0.16 14.18
CA ASP A 152 -19.82 -0.25 13.34
C ASP A 152 -20.67 1.02 13.43
N PRO A 153 -20.11 2.20 13.08
CA PRO A 153 -20.84 3.46 13.09
C PRO A 153 -21.82 3.56 11.92
N LEU A 154 -22.81 4.45 12.07
CA LEU A 154 -23.74 4.75 10.98
C LEU A 154 -22.98 5.38 9.79
N VAL A 155 -23.36 4.96 8.59
CA VAL A 155 -22.74 5.42 7.34
C VAL A 155 -22.80 6.95 7.21
N ASN A 156 -21.71 7.55 6.75
CA ASN A 156 -21.53 9.00 6.57
C ASN A 156 -21.53 9.82 7.88
N THR A 157 -21.49 9.19 9.05
CA THR A 157 -21.17 9.93 10.28
C THR A 157 -19.66 10.21 10.37
N PRO A 158 -19.22 11.16 11.20
CA PRO A 158 -17.79 11.40 11.41
C PRO A 158 -17.04 10.13 11.84
N GLU A 159 -17.64 9.29 12.68
CA GLU A 159 -17.08 8.03 13.16
C GLU A 159 -16.88 7.03 12.02
N HIS A 160 -17.82 6.97 11.06
CA HIS A 160 -17.68 6.13 9.87
C HIS A 160 -16.55 6.60 8.95
N LEU A 161 -16.45 7.90 8.71
CA LEU A 161 -15.37 8.49 7.93
C LEU A 161 -14.00 8.20 8.56
N VAL A 162 -13.91 8.32 9.90
CA VAL A 162 -12.70 8.00 10.67
C VAL A 162 -12.37 6.50 10.60
N THR A 163 -13.36 5.61 10.69
CA THR A 163 -13.17 4.17 10.56
C THR A 163 -12.64 3.80 9.17
N ASN A 164 -13.21 4.39 8.12
CA ASN A 164 -12.76 4.15 6.74
C ASN A 164 -11.32 4.64 6.50
N ILE A 165 -10.98 5.86 6.92
CA ILE A 165 -9.62 6.38 6.71
C ILE A 165 -8.59 5.58 7.53
N PHE A 166 -8.96 5.12 8.73
CA PHE A 166 -8.14 4.23 9.54
C PHE A 166 -7.85 2.91 8.83
N TYR A 167 -8.90 2.29 8.24
CA TYR A 167 -8.76 1.08 7.42
C TYR A 167 -7.85 1.29 6.23
N PHE A 168 -8.13 2.30 5.41
CA PHE A 168 -7.37 2.53 4.17
C PHE A 168 -5.89 2.86 4.44
N CYS A 169 -5.59 3.69 5.44
CA CYS A 169 -4.21 4.06 5.76
C CYS A 169 -3.40 2.88 6.30
N ASN A 170 -3.97 2.05 7.19
CA ASN A 170 -3.30 0.86 7.69
C ASN A 170 -3.12 -0.20 6.57
N TYR A 171 -4.12 -0.37 5.70
CA TYR A 171 -4.01 -1.26 4.55
C TYR A 171 -2.84 -0.84 3.64
N MET A 172 -2.71 0.45 3.34
CA MET A 172 -1.62 0.99 2.54
C MET A 172 -0.26 0.86 3.24
N HIS A 173 -0.21 1.09 4.55
CA HIS A 173 1.00 0.86 5.33
C HIS A 173 1.50 -0.58 5.14
N ASP A 174 0.63 -1.57 5.37
CA ASP A 174 0.97 -2.97 5.27
C ASP A 174 1.32 -3.39 3.83
N PHE A 175 0.57 -2.88 2.85
CA PHE A 175 0.85 -3.11 1.44
C PHE A 175 2.27 -2.66 1.05
N PHE A 176 2.67 -1.45 1.43
CA PHE A 176 4.01 -0.93 1.13
C PHE A 176 5.09 -1.55 2.00
N MET A 177 4.77 -1.95 3.24
CA MET A 177 5.69 -2.69 4.10
C MET A 177 6.12 -4.02 3.45
N MET A 178 5.18 -4.76 2.87
CA MET A 178 5.45 -5.99 2.12
C MET A 178 6.26 -5.76 0.83
N LEU A 179 6.20 -4.57 0.24
CA LEU A 179 7.05 -4.16 -0.90
C LEU A 179 8.39 -3.56 -0.46
N GLY A 180 8.69 -3.58 0.84
CA GLY A 180 9.97 -3.15 1.39
C GLY A 180 10.05 -1.66 1.76
N PHE A 181 8.93 -0.95 1.92
CA PHE A 181 8.90 0.33 2.60
C PHE A 181 8.87 0.08 4.12
N THR A 182 10.02 -0.35 4.64
CA THR A 182 10.22 -0.75 6.02
C THR A 182 10.79 0.40 6.87
N GLU A 183 11.00 0.14 8.16
CA GLU A 183 11.62 1.09 9.10
C GLU A 183 12.95 1.65 8.59
N GLU A 184 13.78 0.81 7.95
CA GLU A 184 15.05 1.22 7.36
C GLU A 184 14.88 2.31 6.28
N PHE A 185 13.71 2.37 5.65
CA PHE A 185 13.38 3.33 4.60
C PHE A 185 12.41 4.42 5.08
N GLY A 186 12.20 4.54 6.41
CA GLY A 186 11.41 5.59 7.03
C GLY A 186 9.91 5.42 6.81
N ASN A 187 9.39 4.20 7.02
CA ASN A 187 7.95 3.98 7.06
C ASN A 187 7.30 4.72 8.24
N PHE A 188 5.97 4.69 8.33
CA PHE A 188 5.21 5.47 9.30
C PHE A 188 4.83 4.61 10.51
N GLN A 189 5.56 4.78 11.63
CA GLN A 189 5.30 4.03 12.87
C GLN A 189 5.61 4.85 14.13
N THR A 190 4.80 4.67 15.15
CA THR A 190 5.07 5.23 16.49
C THR A 190 6.28 4.56 17.12
N VAL A 191 6.38 3.25 16.97
CA VAL A 191 7.49 2.43 17.50
C VAL A 191 8.03 1.57 16.37
N ASN A 192 9.33 1.59 16.20
CA ASN A 192 10.06 0.77 15.24
C ASN A 192 10.63 -0.49 15.95
N PRO A 193 10.00 -1.67 15.83
CA PRO A 193 10.44 -2.90 16.50
C PRO A 193 11.87 -3.32 16.14
N THR A 194 12.36 -3.02 14.93
CA THR A 194 13.73 -3.36 14.51
C THR A 194 14.79 -2.40 15.07
N GLY A 195 14.38 -1.22 15.52
CA GLY A 195 15.28 -0.14 15.92
C GLY A 195 15.96 0.57 14.75
N LEU A 196 15.59 0.26 13.51
CA LEU A 196 16.03 0.98 12.29
C LEU A 196 15.14 2.18 12.04
N GLY A 197 15.63 3.19 11.33
CA GLY A 197 14.91 4.44 11.12
C GLY A 197 14.57 5.16 12.43
N LYS A 198 13.56 6.00 12.42
CA LYS A 198 13.06 6.70 13.59
C LYS A 198 11.58 6.46 13.75
N GLY A 199 11.16 6.10 14.96
CA GLY A 199 9.74 6.06 15.33
C GLY A 199 9.18 7.45 15.67
N ALA A 200 8.00 7.46 16.29
CA ALA A 200 7.21 8.65 16.65
C ALA A 200 6.63 9.38 15.42
N ASP A 201 6.42 8.68 14.32
CA ASP A 201 5.94 9.26 13.07
C ASP A 201 4.80 8.50 12.38
N PRO A 202 3.76 8.08 13.13
CA PRO A 202 2.58 7.49 12.51
C PRO A 202 1.93 8.48 11.56
N VAL A 203 1.06 8.00 10.69
CA VAL A 203 0.20 8.88 9.89
C VAL A 203 -0.93 9.43 10.79
N LEU A 204 -1.00 10.76 10.92
CA LEU A 204 -2.13 11.46 11.52
C LEU A 204 -3.17 11.68 10.42
N ALA A 205 -4.25 10.88 10.44
CA ALA A 205 -5.26 10.89 9.38
C ALA A 205 -6.54 11.59 9.85
N PHE A 206 -6.87 12.69 9.20
CA PHE A 206 -8.00 13.55 9.60
C PHE A 206 -9.14 13.50 8.58
N ALA A 207 -10.33 13.09 9.01
CA ALA A 207 -11.57 13.15 8.25
C ALA A 207 -12.35 14.43 8.63
N HIS A 208 -11.97 15.58 8.07
CA HIS A 208 -12.54 16.87 8.41
C HIS A 208 -14.02 16.95 7.99
N PRO A 209 -14.92 17.54 8.81
CA PRO A 209 -16.35 17.61 8.47
C PRO A 209 -16.66 18.53 7.28
N GLY A 210 -15.73 19.37 6.87
CA GLY A 210 -15.86 20.34 5.78
C GLY A 210 -14.83 20.16 4.68
N PRO A 211 -14.82 21.06 3.68
CA PRO A 211 -13.80 21.09 2.64
C PRO A 211 -12.40 21.38 3.21
N VAL A 212 -11.39 20.76 2.59
CA VAL A 212 -9.98 21.04 2.86
C VAL A 212 -9.30 21.52 1.58
N PRO A 213 -8.12 22.19 1.65
CA PRO A 213 -7.36 22.59 0.47
C PRO A 213 -7.06 21.39 -0.42
N GLY A 214 -7.34 21.51 -1.73
CA GLY A 214 -7.16 20.41 -2.69
C GLY A 214 -8.21 19.30 -2.61
N THR A 215 -9.19 19.39 -1.71
CA THR A 215 -10.19 18.35 -1.35
C THR A 215 -9.62 17.17 -0.54
N ALA A 216 -8.36 16.88 -0.69
CA ALA A 216 -7.52 16.01 0.15
C ALA A 216 -6.06 16.49 0.03
N ASN A 217 -5.21 16.16 0.98
CA ASN A 217 -3.78 16.39 0.90
C ASN A 217 -2.99 15.55 1.91
N MET A 218 -1.71 15.32 1.60
CA MET A 218 -0.75 14.64 2.47
C MET A 218 0.47 15.52 2.72
N ALA A 219 0.69 15.95 3.96
CA ALA A 219 1.87 16.66 4.40
C ALA A 219 2.91 15.69 4.96
N THR A 220 3.91 15.32 4.16
CA THR A 220 4.98 14.43 4.58
C THR A 220 6.10 15.20 5.25
N ARG A 221 6.61 14.66 6.37
CA ARG A 221 7.75 15.18 7.12
C ARG A 221 8.93 14.21 7.04
N ALA A 222 10.09 14.64 7.53
CA ALA A 222 11.24 13.76 7.69
C ALA A 222 10.92 12.58 8.62
N ASP A 223 11.66 11.50 8.48
CA ASP A 223 11.63 10.33 9.35
C ASP A 223 11.79 10.73 10.83
N GLY A 224 10.90 10.22 11.69
CA GLY A 224 10.78 10.60 13.10
C GLY A 224 9.85 11.80 13.35
N VAL A 225 9.12 12.29 12.31
CA VAL A 225 8.10 13.33 12.46
C VAL A 225 6.84 12.90 11.74
N ALA A 226 5.72 12.84 12.45
CA ALA A 226 4.44 12.37 11.94
C ALA A 226 4.03 13.07 10.64
N ALA A 227 3.50 12.30 9.71
CA ALA A 227 2.89 12.80 8.48
C ALA A 227 1.40 13.09 8.74
N GLU A 228 0.85 14.09 8.06
CA GLU A 228 -0.54 14.53 8.23
C GLU A 228 -1.32 14.32 6.92
N MET A 229 -2.40 13.54 6.98
CA MET A 229 -3.32 13.34 5.88
C MET A 229 -4.64 14.02 6.18
N ASN A 230 -5.08 14.90 5.30
CA ASN A 230 -6.32 15.66 5.45
C ASN A 230 -7.32 15.24 4.37
N MET A 231 -8.45 14.67 4.79
CA MET A 231 -9.57 14.29 3.95
C MET A 231 -10.76 15.19 4.20
N GLY A 232 -11.39 15.68 3.13
CA GLY A 232 -12.45 16.66 3.24
C GLY A 232 -13.67 16.38 2.37
N LEU A 233 -14.67 17.22 2.55
CA LEU A 233 -15.91 17.21 1.78
C LEU A 233 -15.69 17.86 0.40
N VAL A 234 -16.06 17.15 -0.65
CA VAL A 234 -16.15 17.73 -2.01
C VAL A 234 -17.45 18.51 -2.13
N ALA A 235 -17.39 19.83 -2.01
CA ALA A 235 -18.57 20.67 -1.94
C ALA A 235 -19.54 20.50 -3.12
N ARG A 236 -19.02 20.22 -4.33
CA ARG A 236 -19.84 20.05 -5.54
C ARG A 236 -20.68 18.79 -5.53
N SER A 237 -20.14 17.68 -5.07
CA SER A 237 -20.82 16.37 -5.06
C SER A 237 -21.52 16.09 -3.72
N GLY A 238 -21.11 16.77 -2.65
CA GLY A 238 -21.53 16.44 -1.29
C GLY A 238 -20.94 15.13 -0.75
N ARG A 239 -19.94 14.56 -1.44
CA ARG A 239 -19.28 13.30 -1.06
C ARG A 239 -17.96 13.56 -0.35
N HIS A 240 -17.60 12.69 0.56
CA HIS A 240 -16.41 12.85 1.39
C HIS A 240 -15.27 11.95 0.90
N THR A 241 -14.06 12.51 0.76
CA THR A 241 -12.88 11.79 0.25
C THR A 241 -12.45 10.61 1.13
N ALA A 242 -12.73 10.63 2.44
CA ALA A 242 -12.45 9.50 3.33
C ALA A 242 -13.25 8.21 3.01
N ASN A 243 -14.32 8.31 2.21
CA ASN A 243 -15.09 7.16 1.72
C ASN A 243 -14.62 6.67 0.35
N ASP A 244 -13.57 7.27 -0.22
CA ASP A 244 -13.06 6.90 -1.55
C ASP A 244 -11.61 6.42 -1.46
N GLY A 245 -11.42 5.10 -1.59
CA GLY A 245 -10.10 4.48 -1.60
C GLY A 245 -9.18 5.03 -2.69
N ASP A 246 -9.72 5.48 -3.84
CA ASP A 246 -8.92 6.15 -4.87
C ASP A 246 -8.13 7.32 -4.29
N VAL A 247 -8.83 8.15 -3.49
CA VAL A 247 -8.23 9.38 -2.95
C VAL A 247 -7.33 9.06 -1.78
N VAL A 248 -7.76 8.20 -0.84
CA VAL A 248 -6.92 7.87 0.34
C VAL A 248 -5.63 7.17 -0.07
N TYR A 249 -5.69 6.25 -1.04
CA TYR A 249 -4.50 5.55 -1.55
C TYR A 249 -3.56 6.51 -2.28
N HIS A 250 -4.10 7.45 -3.05
CA HIS A 250 -3.33 8.50 -3.71
C HIS A 250 -2.56 9.35 -2.69
N GLU A 251 -3.26 9.85 -1.67
CA GLU A 251 -2.64 10.68 -0.62
C GLU A 251 -1.60 9.90 0.19
N PHE A 252 -1.88 8.65 0.58
CA PHE A 252 -0.91 7.82 1.29
C PHE A 252 0.36 7.62 0.46
N CYS A 253 0.22 7.48 -0.85
CA CYS A 253 1.33 7.31 -1.77
C CYS A 253 2.24 8.55 -1.81
N HIS A 254 1.73 9.78 -1.63
CA HIS A 254 2.58 10.96 -1.45
C HIS A 254 3.50 10.80 -0.24
N GLY A 255 3.00 10.24 0.87
CA GLY A 255 3.82 9.92 2.02
C GLY A 255 4.99 9.01 1.66
N VAL A 256 4.70 7.90 0.99
CA VAL A 256 5.69 6.89 0.58
C VAL A 256 6.72 7.48 -0.39
N THR A 257 6.28 8.15 -1.45
CA THR A 257 7.18 8.70 -2.48
C THR A 257 8.07 9.81 -1.95
N ASN A 258 7.56 10.67 -1.05
CA ASN A 258 8.35 11.70 -0.40
C ASN A 258 9.39 11.16 0.59
N ARG A 259 9.17 9.97 1.18
CA ARG A 259 10.17 9.30 2.04
C ARG A 259 11.20 8.54 1.23
N LEU A 260 10.83 7.91 0.14
CA LEU A 260 11.73 7.07 -0.66
C LEU A 260 12.60 7.87 -1.63
N VAL A 261 12.02 8.84 -2.37
CA VAL A 261 12.77 9.59 -3.38
C VAL A 261 13.77 10.56 -2.72
N GLY A 262 15.04 10.32 -2.95
CA GLY A 262 16.12 11.10 -2.33
C GLY A 262 16.37 10.78 -0.86
N GLY A 263 15.63 9.81 -0.30
CA GLY A 263 15.78 9.31 1.07
C GLY A 263 14.93 10.04 2.11
N MET A 264 14.77 9.40 3.25
CA MET A 264 13.83 9.77 4.32
C MET A 264 14.23 10.99 5.18
N ALA A 265 15.42 11.56 4.94
CA ALA A 265 16.02 12.53 5.87
C ALA A 265 15.27 13.85 5.95
N ASP A 266 14.58 14.28 4.89
CA ASP A 266 13.90 15.58 4.86
C ASP A 266 12.57 15.62 4.08
N ALA A 267 12.15 14.52 3.44
CA ALA A 267 10.93 14.38 2.63
C ALA A 267 10.77 15.46 1.53
N ASN A 268 11.88 15.96 1.00
CA ASN A 268 11.91 17.07 0.04
C ASN A 268 12.45 16.64 -1.33
N GLY A 269 12.40 15.35 -1.64
CA GLY A 269 12.95 14.79 -2.87
C GLY A 269 12.16 15.11 -4.14
N LEU A 270 10.92 15.66 -4.03
CA LEU A 270 10.00 15.86 -5.15
C LEU A 270 9.55 17.33 -5.27
N ARG A 271 10.49 18.29 -5.29
CA ARG A 271 10.18 19.74 -5.36
C ARG A 271 10.23 20.36 -6.75
N GLU A 272 11.00 19.79 -7.66
CA GLU A 272 11.04 20.27 -9.05
C GLU A 272 9.76 19.84 -9.79
N LYS A 273 9.37 20.61 -10.83
CA LYS A 273 8.07 20.46 -11.50
C LYS A 273 7.80 19.03 -12.02
N GLN A 274 8.76 18.41 -12.72
CA GLN A 274 8.60 17.02 -13.16
C GLN A 274 8.52 16.05 -11.96
N SER A 275 9.31 16.30 -10.92
CA SER A 275 9.35 15.46 -9.73
C SER A 275 8.04 15.51 -8.97
N THR A 276 7.48 16.70 -8.73
CA THR A 276 6.16 16.86 -8.09
C THR A 276 5.07 16.21 -8.94
N SER A 277 5.12 16.38 -10.28
CA SER A 277 4.16 15.71 -11.17
C SER A 277 4.24 14.19 -11.12
N MET A 278 5.42 13.61 -10.99
CA MET A 278 5.55 12.17 -10.80
C MET A 278 4.97 11.71 -9.45
N GLY A 279 5.03 12.54 -8.40
CA GLY A 279 4.33 12.28 -7.13
C GLY A 279 2.84 12.04 -7.35
N GLU A 280 2.20 12.91 -8.16
CA GLU A 280 0.79 12.75 -8.58
C GLU A 280 0.58 11.45 -9.36
N GLY A 281 1.45 11.19 -10.34
CA GLY A 281 1.35 10.01 -11.19
C GLY A 281 1.56 8.68 -10.44
N TRP A 282 2.44 8.61 -9.45
CA TRP A 282 2.59 7.45 -8.59
C TRP A 282 1.37 7.24 -7.69
N GLY A 283 0.77 8.32 -7.15
CA GLY A 283 -0.46 8.26 -6.38
C GLY A 283 -1.59 7.62 -7.17
N ASP A 284 -1.87 8.12 -8.37
CA ASP A 284 -2.89 7.59 -9.28
C ASP A 284 -2.61 6.12 -9.66
N TYR A 285 -1.35 5.80 -9.95
CA TYR A 285 -0.91 4.47 -10.36
C TYR A 285 -1.19 3.41 -9.29
N PHE A 286 -0.74 3.64 -8.05
CA PHE A 286 -0.97 2.67 -6.98
C PHE A 286 -2.45 2.57 -6.63
N ALA A 287 -3.18 3.69 -6.56
CA ALA A 287 -4.61 3.68 -6.31
C ALA A 287 -5.36 2.80 -7.33
N LEU A 288 -5.12 2.98 -8.62
CA LEU A 288 -5.79 2.20 -9.66
C LEU A 288 -5.33 0.74 -9.71
N THR A 289 -4.03 0.48 -9.59
CA THR A 289 -3.51 -0.88 -9.78
C THR A 289 -3.83 -1.81 -8.61
N ILE A 290 -3.86 -1.33 -7.38
CA ILE A 290 -4.30 -2.11 -6.21
C ILE A 290 -5.74 -2.61 -6.44
N ILE A 291 -6.62 -1.73 -6.89
CA ILE A 291 -8.02 -2.05 -7.18
C ILE A 291 -8.15 -3.00 -8.36
N ASN A 292 -7.36 -2.79 -9.40
CA ASN A 292 -7.40 -3.57 -10.63
C ASN A 292 -6.86 -4.99 -10.47
N PHE A 293 -6.13 -5.28 -9.43
CA PHE A 293 -5.48 -6.59 -9.26
C PHE A 293 -6.49 -7.74 -9.34
N SER A 294 -7.56 -7.67 -8.59
CA SER A 294 -8.60 -8.70 -8.52
C SER A 294 -9.74 -8.53 -9.54
N ARG A 295 -9.75 -7.43 -10.29
CA ARG A 295 -10.85 -7.16 -11.25
C ARG A 295 -10.62 -7.86 -12.59
N PRO A 296 -11.66 -8.45 -13.19
CA PRO A 296 -11.57 -8.99 -14.55
C PRO A 296 -11.41 -7.89 -15.60
N GLU A 297 -12.09 -6.75 -15.41
CA GLU A 297 -12.01 -5.58 -16.28
C GLU A 297 -11.23 -4.46 -15.60
N GLU A 298 -10.31 -3.86 -16.33
CA GLU A 298 -9.44 -2.80 -15.82
C GLU A 298 -10.23 -1.51 -15.64
N ARG A 299 -10.15 -0.94 -14.44
CA ARG A 299 -10.62 0.40 -14.15
C ARG A 299 -9.53 1.41 -14.52
N VAL A 300 -9.91 2.42 -15.27
CA VAL A 300 -8.97 3.41 -15.85
C VAL A 300 -9.34 4.86 -15.50
N VAL A 301 -10.34 5.04 -14.63
CA VAL A 301 -10.83 6.34 -14.18
C VAL A 301 -10.64 6.45 -12.68
N LEU A 302 -10.02 7.52 -12.22
CA LEU A 302 -9.75 7.81 -10.81
C LEU A 302 -10.77 8.78 -10.23
N GLY A 303 -11.24 8.54 -9.00
CA GLY A 303 -12.06 9.46 -8.22
C GLY A 303 -13.44 9.79 -8.83
N ASN A 304 -13.95 8.95 -9.71
CA ASN A 304 -15.24 9.17 -10.38
C ASN A 304 -16.40 9.19 -9.38
N TRP A 305 -16.32 8.42 -8.29
CA TRP A 305 -17.32 8.45 -7.25
C TRP A 305 -17.28 9.77 -6.48
N VAL A 306 -16.14 10.17 -5.97
CA VAL A 306 -16.05 11.33 -5.07
C VAL A 306 -16.47 12.64 -5.76
N VAL A 307 -16.19 12.80 -7.07
CA VAL A 307 -16.60 14.01 -7.83
C VAL A 307 -17.96 13.87 -8.52
N ASP A 308 -18.64 12.74 -8.39
CA ASP A 308 -19.91 12.42 -9.06
C ASP A 308 -19.84 12.62 -10.59
N SER A 309 -18.80 12.07 -11.19
CA SER A 309 -18.56 12.22 -12.62
C SER A 309 -17.96 10.97 -13.24
N PRO A 310 -18.51 10.44 -14.34
CA PRO A 310 -17.96 9.25 -15.01
C PRO A 310 -16.56 9.49 -15.60
N LYS A 311 -16.14 10.74 -15.74
CA LYS A 311 -14.78 11.11 -16.20
C LYS A 311 -13.74 11.09 -15.07
N GLY A 312 -14.19 11.06 -13.81
CA GLY A 312 -13.30 11.18 -12.66
C GLY A 312 -12.66 12.57 -12.54
N ILE A 313 -11.50 12.61 -11.91
CA ILE A 313 -10.76 13.84 -11.58
C ILE A 313 -9.66 14.19 -12.58
N ARG A 314 -9.40 13.35 -13.57
CA ARG A 314 -8.31 13.52 -14.56
C ARG A 314 -8.85 13.87 -15.95
N GLN A 315 -7.96 14.35 -16.82
CA GLN A 315 -8.33 14.79 -18.17
C GLN A 315 -8.81 13.65 -19.07
N ARG A 316 -8.20 12.48 -18.94
CA ARG A 316 -8.49 11.27 -19.74
C ARG A 316 -8.41 10.00 -18.90
N PRO A 317 -9.15 8.96 -19.29
CA PRO A 317 -8.96 7.62 -18.73
C PRO A 317 -7.54 7.09 -19.00
N TYR A 318 -6.98 6.34 -18.07
CA TYR A 318 -5.67 5.70 -18.18
C TYR A 318 -5.68 4.40 -18.99
N ASP A 319 -6.52 4.35 -20.01
CA ASP A 319 -6.59 3.21 -20.93
C ASP A 319 -5.39 3.18 -21.90
N SER A 320 -5.32 2.10 -22.69
CA SER A 320 -4.28 1.93 -23.69
C SER A 320 -4.25 3.01 -24.80
N ARG A 321 -5.18 3.94 -24.84
CA ARG A 321 -5.25 5.05 -25.81
C ARG A 321 -4.93 6.41 -25.19
N TYR A 322 -4.47 6.44 -23.92
CA TYR A 322 -4.10 7.68 -23.25
C TYR A 322 -3.15 8.51 -24.16
N PRO A 323 -3.51 9.79 -24.47
CA PRO A 323 -2.86 10.52 -25.56
C PRO A 323 -1.61 11.30 -25.17
N GLY A 324 -1.41 11.59 -23.88
CA GLY A 324 -0.32 12.43 -23.37
C GLY A 324 1.06 11.80 -23.58
N ARG A 325 2.08 12.61 -23.84
CA ARG A 325 3.44 12.16 -24.06
C ARG A 325 4.44 13.08 -23.35
N PHE A 326 5.61 12.56 -23.07
CA PHE A 326 6.71 13.26 -22.38
C PHE A 326 7.05 14.63 -23.04
N GLY A 327 7.04 14.72 -24.38
CA GLY A 327 7.29 15.99 -25.10
C GLY A 327 6.11 16.99 -25.05
N ASP A 328 5.00 16.65 -24.39
CA ASP A 328 3.89 17.56 -24.16
C ASP A 328 4.03 18.34 -22.84
N ILE A 329 4.94 17.91 -21.98
CA ILE A 329 5.21 18.53 -20.67
C ILE A 329 5.50 20.03 -20.85
N GLY A 330 4.79 20.86 -20.09
CA GLY A 330 4.89 22.31 -20.12
C GLY A 330 4.00 23.01 -21.15
N LYS A 331 3.26 22.27 -21.98
CA LYS A 331 2.34 22.83 -22.99
C LYS A 331 0.96 23.06 -22.38
N ALA A 332 0.47 24.28 -22.51
CA ALA A 332 -0.87 24.65 -22.10
C ALA A 332 -1.94 24.18 -23.10
N ARG A 333 -3.19 24.34 -22.72
CA ARG A 333 -4.33 24.06 -23.59
C ARG A 333 -4.23 24.83 -24.91
N GLY A 334 -4.40 24.13 -26.02
CA GLY A 334 -4.24 24.67 -27.38
C GLY A 334 -2.83 24.53 -27.92
N GLU A 335 -1.82 24.26 -27.11
CA GLU A 335 -0.41 24.11 -27.53
C GLU A 335 -0.01 22.63 -27.74
N VAL A 336 -0.79 21.68 -27.24
CA VAL A 336 -0.52 20.25 -27.39
C VAL A 336 -0.78 19.84 -28.84
N PRO A 337 0.25 19.38 -29.59
CA PRO A 337 0.09 19.07 -31.00
C PRO A 337 -0.66 17.76 -31.25
N GLY A 338 -1.37 17.70 -32.37
CA GLY A 338 -2.09 16.52 -32.84
C GLY A 338 -3.62 16.65 -32.75
N ASP A 339 -4.30 15.97 -33.66
CA ASP A 339 -5.75 15.99 -33.76
C ASP A 339 -6.43 15.44 -32.50
N GLY A 340 -7.45 16.14 -31.99
CA GLY A 340 -8.19 15.74 -30.80
C GLY A 340 -7.47 15.92 -29.48
N ARG A 341 -6.36 16.69 -29.45
CA ARG A 341 -5.53 16.93 -28.25
C ARG A 341 -5.49 18.41 -27.81
N ALA A 342 -6.15 19.29 -28.52
CA ALA A 342 -6.11 20.75 -28.25
C ALA A 342 -6.76 21.15 -26.91
N ASP A 343 -7.59 20.29 -26.34
CA ASP A 343 -8.23 20.49 -25.04
C ASP A 343 -7.38 19.96 -23.85
N LEU A 344 -6.26 19.30 -24.11
CA LEU A 344 -5.34 18.84 -23.09
C LEU A 344 -4.44 19.97 -22.58
N ASP A 345 -4.08 19.89 -21.32
CA ASP A 345 -3.23 20.84 -20.63
C ASP A 345 -2.16 20.10 -19.85
N TYR A 346 -0.90 20.32 -20.15
CA TYR A 346 0.25 19.76 -19.46
C TYR A 346 1.18 20.84 -18.88
N ALA A 347 0.64 22.02 -18.61
CA ALA A 347 1.33 23.10 -17.90
C ALA A 347 1.17 23.03 -16.37
N GLU A 348 0.29 22.16 -15.89
CA GLU A 348 -0.07 21.95 -14.48
C GLU A 348 0.41 20.57 -13.99
N ILE A 349 0.83 20.49 -12.72
CA ILE A 349 1.54 19.32 -12.18
C ILE A 349 0.71 18.02 -12.16
N HIS A 350 -0.58 18.09 -11.81
CA HIS A 350 -1.44 16.90 -11.81
C HIS A 350 -1.62 16.34 -13.22
N ASN A 351 -1.88 17.22 -14.17
CA ASN A 351 -2.05 16.85 -15.58
C ASN A 351 -0.76 16.26 -16.20
N VAL A 352 0.41 16.77 -15.79
CA VAL A 352 1.69 16.18 -16.18
C VAL A 352 1.89 14.82 -15.51
N GLY A 353 1.45 14.66 -14.26
CA GLY A 353 1.46 13.41 -13.54
C GLY A 353 0.66 12.30 -14.23
N GLU A 354 -0.41 12.65 -14.95
CA GLU A 354 -1.19 11.69 -15.74
C GLU A 354 -0.32 10.96 -16.79
N ILE A 355 0.66 11.62 -17.39
CA ILE A 355 1.58 10.97 -18.35
C ILE A 355 2.41 9.88 -17.65
N TRP A 356 2.86 10.13 -16.43
CA TRP A 356 3.63 9.18 -15.64
C TRP A 356 2.78 7.98 -15.21
N CYS A 357 1.58 8.25 -14.68
CA CYS A 357 0.63 7.19 -14.34
C CYS A 357 0.31 6.29 -15.55
N ALA A 358 -0.02 6.90 -16.70
CA ALA A 358 -0.32 6.17 -17.92
C ALA A 358 0.84 5.30 -18.39
N ALA A 359 2.08 5.77 -18.26
CA ALA A 359 3.28 5.00 -18.59
C ALA A 359 3.46 3.80 -17.64
N LEU A 360 3.24 3.97 -16.34
CA LEU A 360 3.32 2.87 -15.37
C LEU A 360 2.17 1.87 -15.51
N MET A 361 0.97 2.32 -15.86
CA MET A 361 -0.15 1.44 -16.20
C MET A 361 0.19 0.57 -17.42
N GLU A 362 0.77 1.17 -18.47
CA GLU A 362 1.21 0.42 -19.65
C GLU A 362 2.37 -0.53 -19.35
N LEU A 363 3.29 -0.13 -18.48
CA LEU A 363 4.37 -0.99 -17.98
C LEU A 363 3.80 -2.23 -17.30
N THR A 364 2.76 -2.06 -16.46
CA THR A 364 2.09 -3.17 -15.77
C THR A 364 1.39 -4.11 -16.76
N ARG A 365 0.70 -3.57 -17.78
CA ARG A 365 0.08 -4.36 -18.86
C ARG A 365 1.12 -5.13 -19.65
N SER A 366 2.20 -4.46 -20.04
CA SER A 366 3.29 -5.04 -20.82
C SER A 366 4.01 -6.15 -20.04
N THR A 367 4.32 -5.94 -18.77
CA THR A 367 4.94 -6.95 -17.89
C THR A 367 4.01 -8.15 -17.71
N SER A 368 2.72 -7.93 -17.51
CA SER A 368 1.72 -8.99 -17.39
C SER A 368 1.61 -9.82 -18.65
N ALA A 369 1.60 -9.17 -19.81
CA ALA A 369 1.56 -9.84 -21.12
C ALA A 369 2.85 -10.62 -21.39
N ALA A 370 4.02 -10.05 -21.11
CA ALA A 370 5.32 -10.69 -21.29
C ALA A 370 5.46 -11.98 -20.45
N LEU A 371 4.87 -11.99 -19.25
CA LEU A 371 4.89 -13.15 -18.36
C LEU A 371 3.70 -14.11 -18.56
N GLY A 372 2.70 -13.73 -19.38
CA GLY A 372 1.47 -14.49 -19.54
C GLY A 372 0.67 -14.67 -18.24
N ASN A 373 0.88 -13.79 -17.24
CA ASN A 373 0.29 -13.88 -15.92
C ASN A 373 0.04 -12.48 -15.34
N LYS A 374 -1.23 -12.11 -15.26
CA LYS A 374 -1.66 -10.79 -14.76
C LYS A 374 -1.16 -10.53 -13.33
N GLU A 375 -1.45 -11.44 -12.41
CA GLU A 375 -1.11 -11.25 -10.99
C GLU A 375 0.39 -11.09 -10.77
N ARG A 376 1.18 -11.96 -11.39
CA ARG A 376 2.63 -11.90 -11.30
C ARG A 376 3.19 -10.63 -11.93
N GLY A 377 2.61 -10.18 -13.06
CA GLY A 377 2.97 -8.93 -13.72
C GLY A 377 2.75 -7.72 -12.82
N TYR A 378 1.59 -7.64 -12.18
CA TYR A 378 1.27 -6.58 -11.22
C TYR A 378 2.26 -6.55 -10.05
N ARG A 379 2.45 -7.70 -9.39
CA ARG A 379 3.33 -7.82 -8.22
C ARG A 379 4.77 -7.42 -8.53
N LEU A 380 5.32 -7.91 -9.65
CA LEU A 380 6.68 -7.56 -10.05
C LEU A 380 6.82 -6.11 -10.48
N THR A 381 5.78 -5.52 -11.09
CA THR A 381 5.81 -4.11 -11.45
C THR A 381 5.71 -3.22 -10.21
N TRP A 382 4.86 -3.54 -9.24
CA TRP A 382 4.83 -2.81 -7.95
C TRP A 382 6.18 -2.87 -7.24
N GLN A 383 6.79 -4.05 -7.17
CA GLN A 383 8.13 -4.19 -6.58
C GLN A 383 9.16 -3.36 -7.32
N ALA A 384 9.17 -3.40 -8.68
CA ALA A 384 10.09 -2.61 -9.48
C ALA A 384 9.88 -1.09 -9.30
N VAL A 385 8.64 -0.64 -9.16
CA VAL A 385 8.33 0.78 -8.92
C VAL A 385 8.78 1.19 -7.53
N VAL A 386 8.51 0.40 -6.48
CA VAL A 386 8.95 0.73 -5.10
C VAL A 386 10.47 0.69 -4.97
N ASP A 387 11.13 -0.31 -5.54
CA ASP A 387 12.60 -0.36 -5.54
C ASP A 387 13.19 0.76 -6.41
N GLY A 388 12.54 1.10 -7.52
CA GLY A 388 12.87 2.26 -8.34
C GLY A 388 12.76 3.58 -7.56
N LEU A 389 11.74 3.76 -6.71
CA LEU A 389 11.63 4.93 -5.83
C LEU A 389 12.84 5.07 -4.90
N LYS A 390 13.30 3.96 -4.30
CA LYS A 390 14.50 3.92 -3.42
C LYS A 390 15.78 4.29 -4.19
N LEU A 391 15.88 3.93 -5.47
CA LEU A 391 17.00 4.22 -6.34
C LEU A 391 16.94 5.64 -6.93
N THR A 392 15.80 6.29 -6.89
CA THR A 392 15.56 7.59 -7.51
C THR A 392 16.20 8.71 -6.68
N PRO A 393 17.11 9.52 -7.26
CA PRO A 393 17.73 10.65 -6.54
C PRO A 393 16.73 11.79 -6.34
N ARG A 394 17.13 12.77 -5.53
CA ARG A 394 16.32 13.99 -5.30
C ARG A 394 16.06 14.75 -6.59
N ASN A 395 14.86 15.29 -6.71
CA ASN A 395 14.39 16.10 -7.84
C ASN A 395 14.65 15.44 -9.20
N PRO A 396 14.15 14.21 -9.41
CA PRO A 396 14.35 13.47 -10.63
C PRO A 396 13.56 14.07 -11.79
N SER A 397 14.09 13.94 -13.01
CA SER A 397 13.27 14.01 -14.22
C SER A 397 12.51 12.71 -14.43
N PHE A 398 11.50 12.68 -15.31
CA PHE A 398 10.81 11.46 -15.73
C PHE A 398 11.80 10.39 -16.24
N LEU A 399 12.82 10.82 -16.98
CA LEU A 399 13.83 9.90 -17.53
C LEU A 399 14.69 9.29 -16.42
N THR A 400 15.06 10.08 -15.41
CA THR A 400 15.81 9.58 -14.25
C THR A 400 14.99 8.53 -13.45
N ALA A 401 13.70 8.79 -13.24
CA ALA A 401 12.82 7.85 -12.56
C ALA A 401 12.53 6.60 -13.40
N ARG A 402 12.39 6.74 -14.74
CA ARG A 402 12.32 5.61 -15.67
C ARG A 402 13.54 4.69 -15.52
N ASP A 403 14.72 5.27 -15.55
CA ASP A 403 15.98 4.51 -15.47
C ASP A 403 16.11 3.77 -14.12
N ALA A 404 15.62 4.38 -13.03
CA ALA A 404 15.56 3.73 -11.72
C ALA A 404 14.62 2.51 -11.70
N VAL A 405 13.45 2.61 -12.34
CA VAL A 405 12.52 1.46 -12.47
C VAL A 405 13.13 0.35 -13.34
N LEU A 406 13.79 0.70 -14.45
CA LEU A 406 14.50 -0.26 -15.30
C LEU A 406 15.64 -0.96 -14.54
N ALA A 407 16.41 -0.22 -13.74
CA ALA A 407 17.45 -0.77 -12.87
C ALA A 407 16.88 -1.73 -11.82
N ALA A 408 15.70 -1.42 -11.24
CA ALA A 408 15.01 -2.32 -10.33
C ALA A 408 14.62 -3.64 -11.01
N PHE A 409 14.07 -3.61 -12.22
CA PHE A 409 13.81 -4.84 -13.00
C PHE A 409 15.09 -5.63 -13.28
N LYS A 410 16.20 -4.94 -13.60
CA LYS A 410 17.50 -5.59 -13.80
C LYS A 410 17.97 -6.32 -12.54
N ALA A 411 17.76 -5.75 -11.37
CA ALA A 411 18.09 -6.38 -10.09
C ALA A 411 17.25 -7.62 -9.75
N MET A 412 16.10 -7.81 -10.40
CA MET A 412 15.26 -9.02 -10.27
C MET A 412 15.79 -10.20 -11.11
N LYS A 413 16.67 -9.96 -12.07
CA LYS A 413 17.25 -11.01 -12.91
C LYS A 413 18.01 -12.03 -12.07
N GLY A 414 17.75 -13.32 -12.31
CA GLY A 414 18.31 -14.42 -11.53
C GLY A 414 17.76 -14.58 -10.10
N ARG A 415 16.70 -13.82 -9.76
CA ARG A 415 15.98 -13.88 -8.48
C ARG A 415 14.49 -14.13 -8.74
N SER A 416 13.72 -13.06 -8.87
CA SER A 416 12.28 -13.12 -9.16
C SER A 416 11.95 -13.31 -10.65
N LEU A 417 12.93 -13.07 -11.53
CA LEU A 417 12.85 -13.28 -12.98
C LEU A 417 13.99 -14.18 -13.45
N THR A 418 13.67 -15.17 -14.26
CA THR A 418 14.71 -15.90 -15.02
C THR A 418 15.37 -14.97 -16.05
N ASP A 419 16.47 -15.40 -16.64
CA ASP A 419 17.18 -14.63 -17.69
C ASP A 419 16.30 -14.41 -18.92
N GLU A 420 15.50 -15.39 -19.29
CA GLU A 420 14.56 -15.34 -20.41
C GLU A 420 13.39 -14.39 -20.11
N GLU A 421 12.79 -14.51 -18.93
CA GLU A 421 11.72 -13.62 -18.49
C GLU A 421 12.21 -12.18 -18.40
N TYR A 422 13.41 -11.95 -17.85
CA TYR A 422 13.98 -10.61 -17.81
C TYR A 422 14.13 -9.99 -19.20
N LYS A 423 14.57 -10.74 -20.20
CA LYS A 423 14.69 -10.24 -21.59
C LYS A 423 13.36 -9.73 -22.14
N VAL A 424 12.28 -10.51 -21.96
CA VAL A 424 10.95 -10.10 -22.48
C VAL A 424 10.34 -8.97 -21.65
N VAL A 425 10.49 -8.99 -20.33
CA VAL A 425 10.03 -7.91 -19.45
C VAL A 425 10.79 -6.62 -19.75
N ARG A 426 12.12 -6.65 -19.89
CA ARG A 426 12.93 -5.49 -20.26
C ARG A 426 12.50 -4.88 -21.59
N THR A 427 12.30 -5.70 -22.61
CA THR A 427 11.82 -5.24 -23.91
C THR A 427 10.47 -4.55 -23.77
N GLY A 428 9.51 -5.19 -23.13
CA GLY A 428 8.19 -4.62 -22.91
C GLY A 428 8.20 -3.36 -22.04
N ALA A 429 9.11 -3.26 -21.07
CA ALA A 429 9.29 -2.05 -20.26
C ALA A 429 9.78 -0.86 -21.10
N TRP A 430 10.77 -1.08 -21.96
CA TRP A 430 11.22 -0.06 -22.89
C TRP A 430 10.14 0.36 -23.89
N GLU A 431 9.38 -0.60 -24.44
CA GLU A 431 8.25 -0.32 -25.35
C GLU A 431 7.18 0.50 -24.64
N ALA A 432 6.85 0.20 -23.38
CA ALA A 432 5.90 0.95 -22.58
C ALA A 432 6.35 2.40 -22.39
N PHE A 433 7.59 2.64 -22.01
CA PHE A 433 8.11 4.00 -21.86
C PHE A 433 8.24 4.73 -23.19
N ALA A 434 8.75 4.07 -24.24
CA ALA A 434 8.90 4.65 -25.58
C ALA A 434 7.55 5.09 -26.16
N ARG A 435 6.48 4.35 -25.93
CA ARG A 435 5.11 4.71 -26.30
C ARG A 435 4.70 6.09 -25.78
N PHE A 436 5.10 6.43 -24.54
CA PHE A 436 4.83 7.74 -23.94
C PHE A 436 5.94 8.78 -24.23
N GLY A 437 6.81 8.50 -25.20
CA GLY A 437 7.87 9.41 -25.60
C GLY A 437 9.08 9.41 -24.68
N MET A 438 9.21 8.39 -23.82
CA MET A 438 10.35 8.21 -22.92
C MET A 438 11.25 7.05 -23.42
N GLY A 439 11.46 6.93 -24.73
CA GLY A 439 12.40 6.00 -25.32
C GLY A 439 13.86 6.31 -25.02
N PHE A 440 14.78 5.49 -25.54
CA PHE A 440 16.21 5.62 -25.27
C PHE A 440 16.81 6.97 -25.72
N ASP A 441 16.27 7.56 -26.79
CA ASP A 441 16.67 8.86 -27.36
C ASP A 441 15.88 10.06 -26.80
N ALA A 442 15.03 9.87 -25.79
CA ALA A 442 14.35 10.96 -25.11
C ALA A 442 15.35 11.84 -24.36
N PHE A 443 15.03 13.12 -24.23
CA PHE A 443 15.93 14.09 -23.61
C PHE A 443 15.20 15.03 -22.63
N SER A 444 15.78 15.21 -21.46
CA SER A 444 15.41 16.21 -20.47
C SER A 444 16.67 16.90 -19.93
N PRO A 445 16.78 18.23 -19.98
CA PRO A 445 17.98 18.91 -19.47
C PRO A 445 18.06 18.89 -17.95
N ASN A 446 16.91 18.82 -17.28
CA ASN A 446 16.74 18.79 -15.80
C ASN A 446 15.30 18.39 -15.46
N ALA A 447 14.89 18.55 -14.21
CA ALA A 447 13.54 18.23 -13.74
C ALA A 447 12.51 19.37 -13.90
N SER A 448 12.82 20.46 -14.63
CA SER A 448 11.83 21.46 -15.00
C SER A 448 10.93 20.99 -16.16
N PHE A 449 9.90 21.76 -16.49
CA PHE A 449 9.08 21.46 -17.66
C PHE A 449 9.73 21.88 -19.00
N ALA A 450 10.77 22.69 -18.94
CA ALA A 450 11.40 23.26 -20.16
C ALA A 450 12.34 22.24 -20.81
N GLY A 451 12.27 22.16 -22.14
CA GLY A 451 13.23 21.42 -22.96
C GLY A 451 13.02 19.91 -23.02
N CYS A 452 11.88 19.39 -22.53
CA CYS A 452 11.51 17.99 -22.67
C CYS A 452 11.30 17.63 -24.16
N ARG A 453 11.98 16.58 -24.63
CA ARG A 453 11.84 16.07 -26.00
C ARG A 453 11.56 14.58 -25.97
N SER A 454 10.43 14.21 -26.56
CA SER A 454 10.08 12.79 -26.73
C SER A 454 11.11 12.07 -27.60
N GLY A 455 11.39 10.83 -27.22
CA GLY A 455 12.10 9.83 -27.99
C GLY A 455 11.31 8.52 -28.02
N ALA A 456 11.46 7.75 -29.08
CA ALA A 456 10.79 6.45 -29.25
C ALA A 456 11.77 5.32 -29.60
N ALA A 457 13.06 5.59 -29.60
CA ALA A 457 14.05 4.58 -29.89
C ALA A 457 14.14 3.53 -28.77
N MET A 458 14.35 2.30 -29.18
CA MET A 458 14.73 1.22 -28.25
C MET A 458 16.25 1.30 -28.00
N PRO A 459 16.73 0.79 -26.83
CA PRO A 459 18.17 0.74 -26.59
C PRO A 459 18.86 -0.14 -27.65
N PRO A 460 20.15 0.14 -27.99
CA PRO A 460 20.90 -0.66 -28.94
C PRO A 460 20.93 -2.16 -28.56
N ALA A 461 20.92 -3.01 -29.57
CA ALA A 461 21.03 -4.46 -29.33
C ALA A 461 22.34 -4.79 -28.57
N GLY A 462 22.23 -5.52 -27.46
CA GLY A 462 23.38 -5.88 -26.64
C GLY A 462 23.84 -4.80 -25.64
N SER A 463 23.20 -3.63 -25.59
CA SER A 463 23.41 -2.72 -24.47
C SER A 463 22.88 -3.36 -23.18
N GLU A 464 23.73 -3.45 -22.20
CA GLU A 464 23.28 -3.62 -20.81
C GLU A 464 23.00 -2.21 -20.27
N ASP A 465 21.75 -1.95 -19.90
CA ASP A 465 21.34 -0.66 -19.33
C ASP A 465 22.02 -0.41 -17.98
#